data_bc040ecd0bf98a80073e18b9f3e5fe57
#
_entry.id   bc040ecd0bf98a80073e18b9f3e5fe57
#
_cell.length_a   1.000
_cell.length_b   1.000
_cell.length_c   1.000
_cell.angle_alpha   90.00
_cell.angle_beta   90.00
_cell.angle_gamma   90.00
#
_symmetry.space_group_name_H-M   'P 1'
#
loop_
_entity.id
_entity.type
_entity.pdbx_description
1 polymer ?
#
loop_
_entity_poly.entity_id
_entity_poly.type
_entity_poly.pdbx_seq_one_letter_code
_entity_poly.pdbx_strand_id
1 'polypeptide(L)'
;MAMVRNLLLASAGVLAIGAAVVAVRTLTYAPPSAVDLSKVALVAAPKIDINAAAAHLGEAVRFQTVSHQDKADNDLTQWDALHAWLVTTYPAVHKVMRREVLAGHALLYTWPGSDASLPPLILMAHQDVVPVSEGTEDDWKHPPFSGVIADGAVWGRGTIDDKGALVGLFEAFETLAAGGFVPRRTVLLVSGHDEEVGGSGAVAVAAALKARGTKALLTLDEGSVIVKDNPVTGGPAILIGVAEKGYATLEVTAEGAGGHSSMPPPETAVGTLARAIVAITDSPFPLRFSGPGAMMLEALAPAASWPVRMAVANQWLFSRLLTKQMGGTPTGAAMLHTTIAPTMLEGSPKENVLPATALARINYRIAPSDSSADVLTHTKAALGNIPVTLAWNRPPREPTPVSSTSSEGWKWVAASAAAASPGNPLAPSLVVAGTDSRSMSGVSADVYRFQPIELTMAGTKMIHGTNEHMTLDNLQRTISFYAQLVASAAK
;
A
#
# COMPACT_ATOMS: atom_id res chain seq x y z
N MET A 1 40.75 8.08 -48.64
CA MET A 1 39.91 6.86 -48.66
C MET A 1 40.26 5.83 -47.58
N ALA A 2 41.53 5.42 -47.41
CA ALA A 2 41.93 4.41 -46.41
C ALA A 2 41.60 4.83 -44.95
N MET A 3 41.84 6.08 -44.56
CA MET A 3 41.58 6.59 -43.22
C MET A 3 40.07 6.58 -42.87
N VAL A 4 39.20 6.94 -43.81
CA VAL A 4 37.73 6.88 -43.62
C VAL A 4 37.25 5.43 -43.50
N ARG A 5 37.79 4.51 -44.30
CA ARG A 5 37.49 3.07 -44.19
C ARG A 5 37.94 2.47 -42.86
N ASN A 6 39.07 2.84 -42.35
CA ASN A 6 39.57 2.36 -41.05
C ASN A 6 38.76 2.94 -39.90
N LEU A 7 38.30 4.20 -39.97
CA LEU A 7 37.37 4.80 -39.02
C LEU A 7 36.01 4.08 -39.03
N LEU A 8 35.46 3.80 -40.21
CA LEU A 8 34.19 3.06 -40.32
C LEU A 8 34.30 1.63 -39.78
N LEU A 9 35.41 0.93 -40.04
CA LEU A 9 35.65 -0.40 -39.49
C LEU A 9 35.85 -0.38 -37.98
N ALA A 10 36.54 0.61 -37.43
CA ALA A 10 36.68 0.79 -35.98
C ALA A 10 35.34 1.10 -35.32
N SER A 11 34.51 1.98 -35.92
CA SER A 11 33.16 2.28 -35.43
C SER A 11 32.24 1.07 -35.49
N ALA A 12 32.28 0.29 -36.58
CA ALA A 12 31.53 -0.95 -36.68
C ALA A 12 31.93 -1.99 -35.62
N GLY A 13 33.27 -2.09 -35.36
CA GLY A 13 33.77 -2.94 -34.26
C GLY A 13 33.29 -2.53 -32.88
N VAL A 14 33.30 -1.24 -32.56
CA VAL A 14 32.77 -0.71 -31.29
C VAL A 14 31.31 -0.98 -31.15
N LEU A 15 30.51 -0.76 -32.22
CA LEU A 15 29.08 -1.07 -32.20
C LEU A 15 28.79 -2.56 -32.01
N ALA A 16 29.57 -3.43 -32.67
CA ALA A 16 29.41 -4.89 -32.50
C ALA A 16 29.73 -5.36 -31.07
N ILE A 17 30.80 -4.81 -30.48
CA ILE A 17 31.16 -5.08 -29.07
C ILE A 17 30.06 -4.55 -28.14
N GLY A 18 29.55 -3.33 -28.37
CA GLY A 18 28.44 -2.78 -27.58
C GLY A 18 27.19 -3.65 -27.65
N ALA A 19 26.80 -4.10 -28.85
CA ALA A 19 25.67 -5.00 -29.04
C ALA A 19 25.87 -6.36 -28.34
N ALA A 20 27.09 -6.92 -28.39
CA ALA A 20 27.41 -8.16 -27.69
C ALA A 20 27.33 -7.99 -26.17
N VAL A 21 27.81 -6.89 -25.61
CA VAL A 21 27.69 -6.57 -24.17
C VAL A 21 26.22 -6.49 -23.76
N VAL A 22 25.40 -5.75 -24.53
CA VAL A 22 23.97 -5.65 -24.28
C VAL A 22 23.29 -7.02 -24.31
N ALA A 23 23.59 -7.85 -25.31
CA ALA A 23 23.01 -9.18 -25.43
C ALA A 23 23.42 -10.09 -24.26
N VAL A 24 24.70 -10.15 -23.90
CA VAL A 24 25.20 -10.96 -22.78
C VAL A 24 24.54 -10.53 -21.48
N ARG A 25 24.53 -9.23 -21.15
CA ARG A 25 23.89 -8.72 -19.93
C ARG A 25 22.40 -9.03 -19.89
N THR A 26 21.72 -9.00 -21.04
CA THR A 26 20.29 -9.35 -21.12
C THR A 26 20.05 -10.84 -20.87
N LEU A 27 20.87 -11.71 -21.44
CA LEU A 27 20.76 -13.17 -21.29
C LEU A 27 21.09 -13.63 -19.87
N THR A 28 22.10 -13.02 -19.25
CA THR A 28 22.58 -13.39 -17.90
C THR A 28 21.97 -12.53 -16.79
N TYR A 29 20.97 -11.71 -17.12
CA TYR A 29 20.37 -10.80 -16.13
C TYR A 29 19.74 -11.55 -14.96
N ALA A 30 20.19 -11.21 -13.76
CA ALA A 30 19.59 -11.59 -12.50
C ALA A 30 19.24 -10.32 -11.70
N PRO A 31 18.02 -10.21 -11.13
CA PRO A 31 17.63 -9.06 -10.34
C PRO A 31 18.52 -8.89 -9.12
N PRO A 32 18.91 -7.65 -8.73
CA PRO A 32 19.69 -7.40 -7.50
C PRO A 32 18.98 -7.85 -6.22
N SER A 33 17.64 -7.86 -6.22
CA SER A 33 16.80 -8.28 -5.09
C SER A 33 16.49 -9.79 -5.10
N ALA A 34 17.07 -10.57 -6.04
CA ALA A 34 16.82 -12.00 -6.11
C ALA A 34 17.36 -12.71 -4.86
N VAL A 35 16.46 -13.36 -4.11
CA VAL A 35 16.78 -14.20 -2.96
C VAL A 35 16.42 -15.64 -3.31
N ASP A 36 17.30 -16.57 -2.95
CA ASP A 36 17.02 -18.01 -3.09
C ASP A 36 15.98 -18.47 -2.07
N LEU A 37 14.72 -18.43 -2.47
CA LEU A 37 13.60 -18.85 -1.63
C LEU A 37 13.48 -20.37 -1.50
N SER A 38 14.18 -21.16 -2.33
CA SER A 38 14.14 -22.64 -2.28
C SER A 38 14.71 -23.22 -0.98
N LYS A 39 15.52 -22.42 -0.27
CA LYS A 39 16.11 -22.78 1.03
C LYS A 39 15.20 -22.46 2.21
N VAL A 40 14.05 -21.81 2.00
CA VAL A 40 13.08 -21.52 3.07
C VAL A 40 12.19 -22.73 3.26
N ALA A 41 12.33 -23.41 4.39
CA ALA A 41 11.53 -24.60 4.70
C ALA A 41 10.13 -24.17 5.21
N LEU A 42 9.17 -24.11 4.31
CA LEU A 42 7.79 -23.83 4.68
C LEU A 42 7.09 -25.07 5.24
N VAL A 43 6.29 -24.85 6.28
CA VAL A 43 5.34 -25.84 6.79
C VAL A 43 4.13 -25.85 5.86
N ALA A 44 3.59 -27.02 5.54
CA ALA A 44 2.37 -27.10 4.75
C ALA A 44 1.21 -26.41 5.47
N ALA A 45 0.42 -25.65 4.72
CA ALA A 45 -0.81 -25.05 5.26
C ALA A 45 -1.77 -26.15 5.75
N PRO A 46 -2.46 -25.96 6.87
CA PRO A 46 -3.46 -26.91 7.35
C PRO A 46 -4.66 -26.93 6.39
N LYS A 47 -5.47 -27.98 6.47
CA LYS A 47 -6.72 -28.05 5.73
C LYS A 47 -7.72 -27.04 6.31
N ILE A 48 -8.31 -26.22 5.46
CA ILE A 48 -9.28 -25.18 5.80
C ILE A 48 -10.69 -25.64 5.39
N ASP A 49 -11.67 -25.40 6.25
CA ASP A 49 -13.09 -25.48 5.87
C ASP A 49 -13.51 -24.13 5.24
N ILE A 50 -13.41 -24.06 3.92
CA ILE A 50 -13.69 -22.82 3.18
C ILE A 50 -15.15 -22.39 3.28
N ASN A 51 -16.09 -23.33 3.46
CA ASN A 51 -17.51 -22.99 3.58
C ASN A 51 -17.79 -22.32 4.94
N ALA A 52 -17.20 -22.83 6.01
CA ALA A 52 -17.26 -22.19 7.33
C ALA A 52 -16.60 -20.81 7.30
N ALA A 53 -15.40 -20.69 6.74
CA ALA A 53 -14.69 -19.43 6.62
C ALA A 53 -15.47 -18.38 5.79
N ALA A 54 -16.12 -18.81 4.69
CA ALA A 54 -16.96 -17.93 3.89
C ALA A 54 -18.20 -17.47 4.65
N ALA A 55 -18.82 -18.35 5.46
CA ALA A 55 -19.92 -17.96 6.32
C ALA A 55 -19.47 -16.92 7.36
N HIS A 56 -18.32 -17.13 8.01
CA HIS A 56 -17.76 -16.20 8.98
C HIS A 56 -17.41 -14.84 8.33
N LEU A 57 -16.86 -14.82 7.12
CA LEU A 57 -16.63 -13.55 6.41
C LEU A 57 -17.96 -12.85 6.09
N GLY A 58 -18.97 -13.60 5.64
CA GLY A 58 -20.32 -13.07 5.41
C GLY A 58 -20.95 -12.49 6.68
N GLU A 59 -20.73 -13.12 7.83
CA GLU A 59 -21.17 -12.59 9.13
C GLU A 59 -20.42 -11.32 9.52
N ALA A 60 -19.09 -11.31 9.36
CA ALA A 60 -18.24 -10.15 9.66
C ALA A 60 -18.61 -8.92 8.83
N VAL A 61 -19.02 -9.10 7.57
CA VAL A 61 -19.48 -8.02 6.68
C VAL A 61 -20.74 -7.32 7.21
N ARG A 62 -21.61 -8.04 7.90
CA ARG A 62 -22.86 -7.49 8.43
C ARG A 62 -22.67 -6.49 9.57
N PHE A 63 -21.55 -6.53 10.29
CA PHE A 63 -21.18 -5.49 11.24
C PHE A 63 -20.75 -4.24 10.46
N GLN A 64 -21.57 -3.21 10.47
CA GLN A 64 -21.34 -1.97 9.73
C GLN A 64 -20.35 -1.06 10.48
N THR A 65 -19.12 -1.51 10.60
CA THR A 65 -18.04 -0.75 11.25
C THR A 65 -17.53 0.36 10.34
N VAL A 66 -18.45 1.23 9.89
CA VAL A 66 -18.12 2.35 9.00
C VAL A 66 -17.46 3.46 9.81
N SER A 67 -16.23 3.82 9.44
CA SER A 67 -15.50 4.94 10.04
C SER A 67 -15.75 6.22 9.27
N HIS A 68 -16.12 7.28 9.99
CA HIS A 68 -16.39 8.60 9.44
C HIS A 68 -15.29 9.59 9.82
N GLN A 69 -15.08 10.62 8.97
CA GLN A 69 -14.12 11.70 9.27
C GLN A 69 -14.50 12.44 10.57
N ASP A 70 -15.79 12.68 10.81
CA ASP A 70 -16.27 13.06 12.12
C ASP A 70 -16.55 11.80 12.94
N LYS A 71 -15.75 11.57 13.98
CA LYS A 71 -15.88 10.39 14.82
C LYS A 71 -17.21 10.33 15.59
N ALA A 72 -17.94 11.46 15.72
CA ALA A 72 -19.26 11.49 16.34
C ALA A 72 -20.32 10.73 15.50
N ASP A 73 -20.07 10.56 14.21
CA ASP A 73 -20.96 9.85 13.30
C ASP A 73 -20.77 8.32 13.33
N ASN A 74 -19.76 7.83 14.05
CA ASN A 74 -19.48 6.40 14.15
C ASN A 74 -20.50 5.70 15.07
N ASP A 75 -21.12 4.63 14.59
CA ASP A 75 -21.90 3.70 15.43
C ASP A 75 -20.97 2.68 16.10
N LEU A 76 -20.39 3.04 17.25
CA LEU A 76 -19.46 2.19 18.00
C LEU A 76 -20.04 0.85 18.44
N THR A 77 -21.39 0.71 18.48
CA THR A 77 -22.02 -0.57 18.81
C THR A 77 -21.72 -1.67 17.79
N GLN A 78 -21.38 -1.30 16.55
CA GLN A 78 -20.97 -2.24 15.51
C GLN A 78 -19.61 -2.86 15.82
N TRP A 79 -18.66 -2.07 16.36
CA TRP A 79 -17.35 -2.61 16.82
C TRP A 79 -17.52 -3.50 18.05
N ASP A 80 -18.36 -3.10 19.00
CA ASP A 80 -18.64 -3.93 20.18
C ASP A 80 -19.26 -5.27 19.78
N ALA A 81 -20.20 -5.27 18.83
CA ALA A 81 -20.83 -6.47 18.29
C ALA A 81 -19.81 -7.35 17.52
N LEU A 82 -18.97 -6.75 16.67
CA LEU A 82 -17.88 -7.46 15.98
C LEU A 82 -16.93 -8.11 17.00
N HIS A 83 -16.54 -7.39 18.05
CA HIS A 83 -15.64 -7.91 19.08
C HIS A 83 -16.26 -9.09 19.86
N ALA A 84 -17.56 -9.01 20.19
CA ALA A 84 -18.27 -10.10 20.84
C ALA A 84 -18.39 -11.33 19.91
N TRP A 85 -18.63 -11.10 18.63
CA TRP A 85 -18.69 -12.14 17.62
C TRP A 85 -17.33 -12.85 17.44
N LEU A 86 -16.22 -12.11 17.39
CA LEU A 86 -14.88 -12.71 17.30
C LEU A 86 -14.61 -13.66 18.47
N VAL A 87 -15.05 -13.29 19.69
CA VAL A 87 -14.86 -14.14 20.88
C VAL A 87 -15.65 -15.45 20.77
N THR A 88 -16.86 -15.40 20.27
CA THR A 88 -17.74 -16.58 20.19
C THR A 88 -17.39 -17.49 19.01
N THR A 89 -16.93 -16.92 17.91
CA THR A 89 -16.63 -17.63 16.66
C THR A 89 -15.27 -18.32 16.70
N TYR A 90 -14.28 -17.75 17.41
CA TYR A 90 -12.89 -18.23 17.45
C TYR A 90 -12.44 -18.63 18.86
N PRO A 91 -13.05 -19.66 19.47
CA PRO A 91 -12.77 -20.04 20.87
C PRO A 91 -11.36 -20.58 21.10
N ALA A 92 -10.72 -21.26 20.12
CA ALA A 92 -9.35 -21.75 20.29
C ALA A 92 -8.34 -20.58 20.27
N VAL A 93 -8.54 -19.56 19.45
CA VAL A 93 -7.77 -18.31 19.48
C VAL A 93 -7.84 -17.69 20.88
N HIS A 94 -9.05 -17.51 21.42
CA HIS A 94 -9.25 -16.86 22.72
C HIS A 94 -8.78 -17.70 23.92
N LYS A 95 -8.53 -18.98 23.71
CA LYS A 95 -7.90 -19.86 24.71
C LYS A 95 -6.38 -19.69 24.78
N VAL A 96 -5.73 -19.38 23.65
CA VAL A 96 -4.25 -19.35 23.56
C VAL A 96 -3.68 -17.94 23.41
N MET A 97 -4.47 -16.98 22.92
CA MET A 97 -4.04 -15.60 22.73
C MET A 97 -4.67 -14.67 23.78
N ARG A 98 -3.82 -13.79 24.33
CA ARG A 98 -4.31 -12.72 25.22
C ARG A 98 -4.80 -11.55 24.37
N ARG A 99 -6.04 -11.13 24.59
CA ARG A 99 -6.65 -9.96 23.96
C ARG A 99 -6.51 -8.72 24.86
N GLU A 100 -6.12 -7.60 24.24
CA GLU A 100 -6.13 -6.26 24.84
C GLU A 100 -6.90 -5.32 23.92
N VAL A 101 -7.67 -4.39 24.49
CA VAL A 101 -8.37 -3.32 23.75
C VAL A 101 -7.68 -2.01 24.09
N LEU A 102 -7.26 -1.26 23.07
CA LEU A 102 -6.55 0.01 23.20
C LEU A 102 -7.30 1.10 22.42
N ALA A 103 -7.18 2.35 22.86
CA ALA A 103 -7.77 3.50 22.19
C ALA A 103 -9.26 3.32 21.81
N GLY A 104 -10.02 2.70 22.69
CA GLY A 104 -11.44 2.41 22.49
C GLY A 104 -11.68 1.04 21.84
N HIS A 105 -11.32 0.84 20.58
CA HIS A 105 -11.68 -0.38 19.85
C HIS A 105 -10.52 -1.02 19.07
N ALA A 106 -9.29 -0.50 19.13
CA ALA A 106 -8.15 -1.18 18.56
C ALA A 106 -7.80 -2.45 19.34
N LEU A 107 -7.58 -3.55 18.65
CA LEU A 107 -7.30 -4.85 19.25
C LEU A 107 -5.81 -5.20 19.13
N LEU A 108 -5.26 -5.70 20.23
CA LEU A 108 -3.96 -6.34 20.27
C LEU A 108 -4.12 -7.76 20.83
N TYR A 109 -3.89 -8.76 20.00
CA TYR A 109 -3.80 -10.14 20.43
C TYR A 109 -2.35 -10.59 20.52
N THR A 110 -2.01 -11.27 21.59
CA THR A 110 -0.68 -11.83 21.84
C THR A 110 -0.76 -13.34 21.97
N TRP A 111 -0.17 -14.09 21.05
CA TRP A 111 0.09 -15.52 21.17
C TRP A 111 1.51 -15.70 21.71
N PRO A 112 1.71 -16.04 22.98
CA PRO A 112 3.03 -16.14 23.57
C PRO A 112 3.85 -17.25 22.91
N GLY A 113 5.06 -16.92 22.49
CA GLY A 113 6.03 -17.93 22.07
C GLY A 113 6.70 -18.62 23.25
N SER A 114 7.18 -19.85 23.03
CA SER A 114 7.94 -20.60 24.05
C SER A 114 9.35 -20.04 24.28
N ASP A 115 9.86 -19.19 23.40
CA ASP A 115 11.16 -18.52 23.47
C ASP A 115 10.99 -16.99 23.37
N ALA A 116 10.94 -16.34 24.54
CA ALA A 116 10.77 -14.89 24.63
C ALA A 116 11.98 -14.08 24.11
N SER A 117 13.12 -14.71 23.84
CA SER A 117 14.30 -14.04 23.28
C SER A 117 14.18 -13.79 21.78
N LEU A 118 13.30 -14.51 21.10
CA LEU A 118 13.08 -14.33 19.67
C LEU A 118 12.24 -13.09 19.37
N PRO A 119 12.62 -12.28 18.37
CA PRO A 119 11.81 -11.15 17.92
C PRO A 119 10.41 -11.61 17.47
N PRO A 120 9.32 -11.00 17.95
CA PRO A 120 7.96 -11.40 17.57
C PRO A 120 7.64 -11.15 16.09
N LEU A 121 6.58 -11.80 15.60
CA LEU A 121 5.91 -11.42 14.35
C LEU A 121 4.74 -10.50 14.67
N ILE A 122 4.49 -9.50 13.83
CA ILE A 122 3.29 -8.67 13.86
C ILE A 122 2.52 -8.90 12.55
N LEU A 123 1.25 -9.32 12.66
CA LEU A 123 0.32 -9.39 11.55
C LEU A 123 -0.77 -8.37 11.80
N MET A 124 -1.24 -7.71 10.74
CA MET A 124 -2.22 -6.63 10.87
C MET A 124 -3.41 -6.85 9.94
N ALA A 125 -4.55 -6.37 10.36
CA ALA A 125 -5.75 -6.18 9.55
C ALA A 125 -6.68 -5.21 10.28
N HIS A 126 -7.32 -4.27 9.56
CA HIS A 126 -8.22 -3.33 10.20
C HIS A 126 -9.68 -3.81 10.24
N GLN A 127 -10.47 -3.19 11.11
CA GLN A 127 -11.85 -3.58 11.41
C GLN A 127 -12.86 -2.72 10.67
N ASP A 128 -12.51 -1.47 10.44
CA ASP A 128 -13.39 -0.48 9.84
C ASP A 128 -13.45 -0.61 8.32
N VAL A 129 -14.41 0.07 7.75
CA VAL A 129 -14.63 0.11 6.31
C VAL A 129 -15.07 1.53 5.92
N VAL A 130 -14.80 1.92 4.67
CA VAL A 130 -15.36 3.16 4.12
C VAL A 130 -16.87 3.08 3.95
N PRO A 131 -17.59 4.22 4.02
CA PRO A 131 -19.02 4.27 3.72
C PRO A 131 -19.31 3.85 2.28
N VAL A 132 -20.52 3.42 2.02
CA VAL A 132 -21.05 3.30 0.65
C VAL A 132 -21.24 4.71 0.10
N SER A 133 -20.72 4.97 -1.11
CA SER A 133 -20.84 6.28 -1.73
C SER A 133 -22.31 6.59 -2.01
N GLU A 134 -22.76 7.76 -1.58
CA GLU A 134 -24.13 8.22 -1.77
C GLU A 134 -24.54 8.18 -3.26
N GLY A 135 -25.71 7.63 -3.54
CA GLY A 135 -26.25 7.47 -4.90
C GLY A 135 -25.70 6.27 -5.67
N THR A 136 -24.90 5.40 -5.05
CA THR A 136 -24.40 4.15 -5.67
C THR A 136 -25.02 2.89 -5.07
N GLU A 137 -25.99 3.02 -4.19
CA GLU A 137 -26.59 1.89 -3.46
C GLU A 137 -27.23 0.87 -4.42
N ASP A 138 -27.88 1.36 -5.48
CA ASP A 138 -28.52 0.53 -6.51
C ASP A 138 -27.53 -0.06 -7.53
N ASP A 139 -26.27 0.38 -7.54
CA ASP A 139 -25.20 -0.15 -8.41
C ASP A 139 -24.63 -1.47 -7.86
N TRP A 140 -24.98 -1.84 -6.63
CA TRP A 140 -24.50 -3.06 -6.01
C TRP A 140 -25.35 -4.26 -6.47
N LYS A 141 -24.69 -5.30 -7.00
CA LYS A 141 -25.34 -6.58 -7.35
C LYS A 141 -26.02 -7.27 -6.16
N HIS A 142 -25.40 -7.13 -5.00
CA HIS A 142 -25.94 -7.58 -3.72
C HIS A 142 -25.79 -6.44 -2.70
N PRO A 143 -26.73 -6.27 -1.75
CA PRO A 143 -26.64 -5.18 -0.78
C PRO A 143 -25.28 -5.16 -0.06
N PRO A 144 -24.64 -3.97 0.09
CA PRO A 144 -23.23 -3.84 0.48
C PRO A 144 -22.87 -4.44 1.85
N PHE A 145 -23.83 -4.62 2.74
CA PHE A 145 -23.62 -5.21 4.06
C PHE A 145 -24.39 -6.52 4.25
N SER A 146 -24.81 -7.18 3.16
CA SER A 146 -25.54 -8.45 3.25
C SER A 146 -24.64 -9.63 3.59
N GLY A 147 -23.37 -9.60 3.21
CA GLY A 147 -22.44 -10.72 3.37
C GLY A 147 -22.92 -11.99 2.68
N VAL A 148 -23.62 -11.84 1.54
CA VAL A 148 -24.18 -12.98 0.81
C VAL A 148 -23.08 -13.78 0.14
N ILE A 149 -23.21 -15.11 0.19
CA ILE A 149 -22.33 -16.03 -0.54
C ILE A 149 -23.05 -16.39 -1.84
N ALA A 150 -22.54 -15.90 -2.95
CA ALA A 150 -23.09 -16.12 -4.28
C ALA A 150 -21.98 -16.15 -5.35
N ASP A 151 -22.19 -16.85 -6.45
CA ASP A 151 -21.28 -16.91 -7.59
C ASP A 151 -19.82 -17.26 -7.22
N GLY A 152 -19.62 -18.09 -6.19
CA GLY A 152 -18.29 -18.49 -5.74
C GLY A 152 -17.54 -17.40 -4.98
N ALA A 153 -18.22 -16.40 -4.43
CA ALA A 153 -17.66 -15.31 -3.68
C ALA A 153 -18.53 -14.88 -2.48
N VAL A 154 -17.92 -14.24 -1.51
CA VAL A 154 -18.60 -13.48 -0.43
C VAL A 154 -18.68 -12.03 -0.88
N TRP A 155 -19.89 -11.48 -0.94
CA TRP A 155 -20.17 -10.14 -1.44
C TRP A 155 -20.39 -9.15 -0.31
N GLY A 156 -19.76 -7.99 -0.38
CA GLY A 156 -20.03 -6.87 0.49
C GLY A 156 -18.83 -5.98 0.76
N ARG A 157 -19.10 -4.80 1.28
CA ARG A 157 -18.11 -3.81 1.70
C ARG A 157 -17.22 -4.39 2.80
N GLY A 158 -15.89 -4.28 2.62
CA GLY A 158 -14.91 -4.80 3.55
C GLY A 158 -14.51 -6.25 3.29
N THR A 159 -15.07 -6.92 2.27
CA THR A 159 -14.65 -8.29 1.94
C THR A 159 -13.20 -8.37 1.47
N ILE A 160 -12.69 -7.30 0.84
CA ILE A 160 -11.29 -7.16 0.44
C ILE A 160 -10.55 -6.24 1.41
N ASP A 161 -11.16 -5.10 1.76
CA ASP A 161 -10.57 -4.03 2.53
C ASP A 161 -11.39 -3.74 3.82
N ASP A 162 -11.04 -4.38 5.00
CA ASP A 162 -9.97 -5.38 5.19
C ASP A 162 -10.48 -6.57 6.06
N LYS A 163 -11.82 -6.72 6.20
CA LYS A 163 -12.41 -7.84 6.97
C LYS A 163 -12.03 -9.21 6.39
N GLY A 164 -11.73 -9.27 5.09
CA GLY A 164 -11.23 -10.48 4.47
C GLY A 164 -9.90 -10.94 5.03
N ALA A 165 -8.95 -10.03 5.26
CA ALA A 165 -7.70 -10.36 5.93
C ALA A 165 -7.90 -10.59 7.43
N LEU A 166 -8.76 -9.81 8.09
CA LEU A 166 -9.09 -9.98 9.51
C LEU A 166 -9.63 -11.40 9.78
N VAL A 167 -10.69 -11.79 9.07
CA VAL A 167 -11.25 -13.14 9.16
C VAL A 167 -10.23 -14.19 8.75
N GLY A 168 -9.47 -13.95 7.67
CA GLY A 168 -8.42 -14.84 7.23
C GLY A 168 -7.35 -15.13 8.27
N LEU A 169 -6.95 -14.12 9.06
CA LEU A 169 -6.02 -14.26 10.19
C LEU A 169 -6.65 -15.05 11.33
N PHE A 170 -7.90 -14.76 11.70
CA PHE A 170 -8.58 -15.50 12.76
C PHE A 170 -8.81 -16.97 12.39
N GLU A 171 -9.20 -17.28 11.15
CA GLU A 171 -9.32 -18.65 10.64
C GLU A 171 -8.00 -19.39 10.68
N ALA A 172 -6.90 -18.74 10.29
CA ALA A 172 -5.57 -19.30 10.35
C ALA A 172 -5.15 -19.60 11.79
N PHE A 173 -5.35 -18.67 12.72
CA PHE A 173 -5.02 -18.85 14.13
C PHE A 173 -5.91 -19.89 14.79
N GLU A 174 -7.22 -19.91 14.53
CA GLU A 174 -8.16 -20.91 15.07
C GLU A 174 -7.75 -22.32 14.65
N THR A 175 -7.46 -22.49 13.34
CA THR A 175 -7.02 -23.79 12.81
C THR A 175 -5.70 -24.26 13.42
N LEU A 176 -4.73 -23.36 13.55
CA LEU A 176 -3.43 -23.68 14.16
C LEU A 176 -3.58 -23.99 15.64
N ALA A 177 -4.35 -23.19 16.38
CA ALA A 177 -4.57 -23.39 17.81
C ALA A 177 -5.34 -24.68 18.11
N ALA A 178 -6.41 -24.95 17.36
CA ALA A 178 -7.18 -26.20 17.47
C ALA A 178 -6.34 -27.43 17.09
N GLY A 179 -5.39 -27.28 16.17
CA GLY A 179 -4.40 -28.30 15.78
C GLY A 179 -3.27 -28.49 16.79
N GLY A 180 -3.26 -27.76 17.91
CA GLY A 180 -2.25 -27.87 18.96
C GLY A 180 -0.91 -27.21 18.62
N PHE A 181 -0.86 -26.31 17.63
CA PHE A 181 0.35 -25.56 17.33
C PHE A 181 0.76 -24.67 18.52
N VAL A 182 2.03 -24.71 18.87
CA VAL A 182 2.64 -23.83 19.88
C VAL A 182 3.76 -23.06 19.21
N PRO A 183 3.63 -21.74 19.09
CA PRO A 183 4.68 -20.96 18.46
C PRO A 183 5.92 -20.91 19.35
N ARG A 184 7.09 -20.98 18.74
CA ARG A 184 8.35 -20.70 19.43
C ARG A 184 8.56 -19.20 19.58
N ARG A 185 8.25 -18.44 18.55
CA ARG A 185 8.31 -16.98 18.50
C ARG A 185 6.92 -16.40 18.81
N THR A 186 6.83 -15.37 19.64
CA THR A 186 5.56 -14.67 19.89
C THR A 186 4.94 -14.14 18.59
N VAL A 187 3.64 -14.34 18.44
CA VAL A 187 2.85 -13.79 17.33
C VAL A 187 1.89 -12.73 17.87
N LEU A 188 1.90 -11.56 17.27
CA LEU A 188 1.02 -10.44 17.59
C LEU A 188 0.07 -10.22 16.42
N LEU A 189 -1.24 -10.08 16.72
CA LEU A 189 -2.21 -9.53 15.77
C LEU A 189 -2.58 -8.13 16.25
N VAL A 190 -2.41 -7.16 15.38
CA VAL A 190 -2.85 -5.77 15.58
C VAL A 190 -4.01 -5.49 14.65
N SER A 191 -5.14 -5.04 15.20
CA SER A 191 -6.30 -4.70 14.39
C SER A 191 -6.78 -3.28 14.73
N GLY A 192 -6.51 -2.35 13.82
CA GLY A 192 -6.96 -0.96 13.89
C GLY A 192 -8.47 -0.87 13.75
N HIS A 193 -9.06 0.19 14.29
CA HIS A 193 -10.51 0.40 14.23
C HIS A 193 -10.91 1.64 13.42
N ASP A 194 -9.94 2.39 12.92
CA ASP A 194 -10.11 3.68 12.24
C ASP A 194 -9.03 3.93 11.17
N GLU A 195 -8.61 2.87 10.46
CA GLU A 195 -7.58 2.94 9.41
C GLU A 195 -7.97 3.95 8.33
N GLU A 196 -9.20 3.82 7.82
CA GLU A 196 -9.80 4.57 6.72
C GLU A 196 -9.90 6.09 6.98
N VAL A 197 -9.78 6.48 8.24
CA VAL A 197 -9.85 7.89 8.67
C VAL A 197 -8.59 8.36 9.40
N GLY A 198 -7.53 7.53 9.38
CA GLY A 198 -6.21 7.97 9.82
C GLY A 198 -5.50 7.13 10.86
N GLY A 199 -6.04 5.98 11.28
CA GLY A 199 -5.33 4.93 11.99
C GLY A 199 -4.88 5.28 13.41
N SER A 200 -5.69 6.05 14.16
CA SER A 200 -5.31 6.42 15.55
C SER A 200 -5.21 5.19 16.46
N GLY A 201 -6.00 4.16 16.19
CA GLY A 201 -5.96 2.88 16.90
C GLY A 201 -4.62 2.17 16.75
N ALA A 202 -4.14 2.02 15.52
CA ALA A 202 -2.83 1.40 15.25
C ALA A 202 -1.67 2.21 15.82
N VAL A 203 -1.75 3.55 15.77
CA VAL A 203 -0.78 4.45 16.41
C VAL A 203 -0.70 4.18 17.92
N ALA A 204 -1.84 4.02 18.59
CA ALA A 204 -1.88 3.73 20.02
C ALA A 204 -1.28 2.35 20.35
N VAL A 205 -1.59 1.34 19.54
CA VAL A 205 -0.99 0.00 19.68
C VAL A 205 0.52 0.04 19.47
N ALA A 206 1.00 0.74 18.42
CA ALA A 206 2.42 0.90 18.16
C ALA A 206 3.16 1.60 19.33
N ALA A 207 2.52 2.65 19.91
CA ALA A 207 3.06 3.33 21.09
C ALA A 207 3.15 2.39 22.30
N ALA A 208 2.14 1.56 22.55
CA ALA A 208 2.14 0.57 23.62
C ALA A 208 3.23 -0.50 23.41
N LEU A 209 3.36 -1.01 22.19
CA LEU A 209 4.42 -1.99 21.85
C LEU A 209 5.81 -1.36 21.99
N LYS A 210 6.00 -0.12 21.57
CA LYS A 210 7.25 0.62 21.74
C LYS A 210 7.59 0.81 23.22
N ALA A 211 6.62 1.19 24.05
CA ALA A 211 6.80 1.35 25.49
C ALA A 211 7.19 0.03 26.18
N ARG A 212 6.74 -1.11 25.66
CA ARG A 212 7.12 -2.47 26.10
C ARG A 212 8.48 -2.91 25.57
N GLY A 213 9.15 -2.10 24.75
CA GLY A 213 10.44 -2.43 24.15
C GLY A 213 10.37 -3.48 23.04
N THR A 214 9.20 -3.67 22.45
CA THR A 214 8.99 -4.64 21.35
C THR A 214 9.91 -4.33 20.18
N LYS A 215 10.58 -5.37 19.67
CA LYS A 215 11.40 -5.36 18.46
C LYS A 215 11.00 -6.55 17.60
N ALA A 216 10.02 -6.34 16.73
CA ALA A 216 9.52 -7.40 15.87
C ALA A 216 10.49 -7.71 14.71
N LEU A 217 10.52 -8.98 14.30
CA LEU A 217 11.25 -9.44 13.12
C LEU A 217 10.69 -8.80 11.86
N LEU A 218 9.37 -8.83 11.75
CA LEU A 218 8.61 -8.23 10.66
C LEU A 218 7.22 -7.80 11.15
N THR A 219 6.67 -6.83 10.42
CA THR A 219 5.23 -6.55 10.38
C THR A 219 4.72 -6.87 8.98
N LEU A 220 3.56 -7.51 8.88
CA LEU A 220 2.85 -7.73 7.63
C LEU A 220 1.44 -7.17 7.75
N ASP A 221 1.08 -6.32 6.82
CA ASP A 221 -0.22 -5.67 6.68
C ASP A 221 -0.76 -5.83 5.26
N GLU A 222 -1.91 -5.27 4.98
CA GLU A 222 -2.51 -5.13 3.66
C GLU A 222 -1.73 -4.20 2.71
N GLY A 223 -2.25 -3.90 1.50
CA GLY A 223 -1.84 -2.80 0.63
C GLY A 223 -1.23 -3.17 -0.73
N SER A 224 -0.83 -4.43 -0.93
CA SER A 224 -0.39 -4.97 -2.23
C SER A 224 -0.96 -6.36 -2.44
N VAL A 225 -1.09 -6.78 -3.69
CA VAL A 225 -1.81 -8.01 -4.07
C VAL A 225 -1.08 -8.77 -5.18
N ILE A 226 -1.64 -9.90 -5.60
CA ILE A 226 -1.26 -10.61 -6.83
C ILE A 226 -2.05 -9.99 -7.98
N VAL A 227 -1.37 -9.30 -8.90
CA VAL A 227 -1.97 -8.65 -10.08
C VAL A 227 -2.02 -9.64 -11.23
N LYS A 228 -3.24 -10.09 -11.63
CA LYS A 228 -3.44 -11.13 -12.65
C LYS A 228 -2.98 -10.73 -14.05
N ASP A 229 -3.15 -9.47 -14.40
CA ASP A 229 -2.89 -8.88 -15.71
C ASP A 229 -1.80 -7.81 -15.63
N ASN A 230 -0.69 -8.14 -14.94
CA ASN A 230 0.39 -7.20 -14.75
C ASN A 230 1.00 -6.78 -16.10
N PRO A 231 1.07 -5.48 -16.41
CA PRO A 231 1.49 -4.99 -17.73
C PRO A 231 2.97 -5.26 -18.04
N VAL A 232 3.81 -5.53 -17.04
CA VAL A 232 5.24 -5.83 -17.24
C VAL A 232 5.44 -7.27 -17.66
N THR A 233 4.72 -8.20 -17.02
CA THR A 233 4.87 -9.65 -17.26
C THR A 233 3.91 -10.17 -18.31
N GLY A 234 2.82 -9.46 -18.59
CA GLY A 234 1.70 -9.92 -19.44
C GLY A 234 0.88 -11.06 -18.81
N GLY A 235 1.07 -11.32 -17.52
CA GLY A 235 0.40 -12.35 -16.73
C GLY A 235 0.48 -12.03 -15.25
N PRO A 236 0.19 -12.99 -14.35
CA PRO A 236 0.18 -12.75 -12.92
C PRO A 236 1.57 -12.34 -12.39
N ALA A 237 1.57 -11.44 -11.41
CA ALA A 237 2.78 -11.04 -10.66
C ALA A 237 2.43 -10.80 -9.19
N ILE A 238 3.26 -11.32 -8.30
CA ILE A 238 3.14 -11.16 -6.85
C ILE A 238 3.86 -9.87 -6.49
N LEU A 239 3.13 -8.88 -5.97
CA LEU A 239 3.71 -7.60 -5.56
C LEU A 239 3.68 -7.50 -4.03
N ILE A 240 4.83 -7.30 -3.40
CA ILE A 240 4.94 -7.13 -1.94
C ILE A 240 5.42 -5.71 -1.67
N GLY A 241 4.59 -4.89 -1.02
CA GLY A 241 4.92 -3.53 -0.65
C GLY A 241 6.05 -3.50 0.38
N VAL A 242 7.15 -2.81 0.05
CA VAL A 242 8.31 -2.64 0.94
C VAL A 242 8.42 -1.23 1.50
N ALA A 243 7.60 -0.31 1.02
CA ALA A 243 7.48 1.05 1.51
C ALA A 243 6.12 1.63 1.12
N GLU A 244 5.73 2.70 1.81
CA GLU A 244 4.58 3.54 1.48
C GLU A 244 5.01 4.97 1.19
N LYS A 245 4.26 5.63 0.33
CA LYS A 245 4.41 7.08 0.12
C LYS A 245 3.95 7.85 1.37
N GLY A 246 4.59 9.00 1.59
CA GLY A 246 4.11 9.97 2.55
C GLY A 246 2.84 10.66 2.06
N TYR A 247 2.18 11.35 2.98
CA TYR A 247 0.96 12.13 2.72
C TYR A 247 1.07 13.51 3.34
N ALA A 248 0.87 14.56 2.56
CA ALA A 248 0.82 15.91 3.06
C ALA A 248 -0.15 16.75 2.24
N THR A 249 -0.86 17.67 2.89
CA THR A 249 -1.70 18.66 2.23
C THR A 249 -1.21 20.06 2.59
N LEU A 250 -0.77 20.78 1.57
CA LEU A 250 -0.28 22.15 1.71
C LEU A 250 -1.43 23.11 1.37
N GLU A 251 -1.70 24.03 2.28
CA GLU A 251 -2.57 25.18 2.05
C GLU A 251 -1.74 26.31 1.44
N VAL A 252 -2.25 26.84 0.31
CA VAL A 252 -1.70 27.95 -0.43
C VAL A 252 -2.72 29.06 -0.36
N THR A 253 -2.42 30.13 0.36
CA THR A 253 -3.32 31.26 0.59
C THR A 253 -2.81 32.51 -0.12
N ALA A 254 -3.64 33.08 -0.95
CA ALA A 254 -3.42 34.40 -1.56
C ALA A 254 -4.31 35.44 -0.88
N GLU A 255 -3.76 36.60 -0.63
CA GLU A 255 -4.47 37.76 -0.09
C GLU A 255 -4.69 38.83 -1.18
N GLY A 256 -5.72 39.62 -1.03
CA GLY A 256 -6.04 40.71 -1.94
C GLY A 256 -7.02 41.69 -1.34
N ALA A 257 -7.24 42.81 -2.03
CA ALA A 257 -8.29 43.76 -1.65
C ALA A 257 -9.65 43.16 -2.00
N GLY A 258 -10.49 42.93 -1.00
CA GLY A 258 -11.91 42.64 -1.22
C GLY A 258 -12.65 43.82 -1.87
N GLY A 259 -13.79 43.57 -2.51
CA GLY A 259 -14.57 44.64 -3.08
C GLY A 259 -15.57 44.24 -4.13
N HIS A 260 -16.08 45.23 -4.88
CA HIS A 260 -17.05 44.98 -5.92
C HIS A 260 -16.36 44.56 -7.23
N SER A 261 -16.84 43.50 -7.87
CA SER A 261 -16.21 42.89 -9.05
C SER A 261 -16.18 43.78 -10.27
N SER A 262 -17.00 44.86 -10.35
CA SER A 262 -17.02 45.82 -11.47
C SER A 262 -15.81 46.78 -11.49
N MET A 263 -15.04 46.89 -10.43
CA MET A 263 -13.84 47.74 -10.30
C MET A 263 -12.67 46.90 -9.72
N PRO A 264 -12.21 45.85 -10.43
CA PRO A 264 -11.19 45.00 -9.92
C PRO A 264 -9.82 45.69 -9.88
N PRO A 265 -9.02 45.49 -8.83
CA PRO A 265 -7.62 45.89 -8.85
C PRO A 265 -6.86 45.05 -9.90
N PRO A 266 -5.64 45.50 -10.31
CA PRO A 266 -4.82 44.73 -11.26
C PRO A 266 -4.54 43.26 -10.82
N GLU A 267 -4.47 43.04 -9.54
CA GLU A 267 -4.30 41.70 -8.93
C GLU A 267 -5.39 41.42 -7.89
N THR A 268 -6.03 40.27 -8.02
CA THR A 268 -7.04 39.80 -7.06
C THR A 268 -6.53 38.54 -6.36
N ALA A 269 -7.02 38.23 -5.15
CA ALA A 269 -6.64 37.03 -4.43
C ALA A 269 -6.83 35.76 -5.28
N VAL A 270 -7.96 35.61 -5.96
CA VAL A 270 -8.25 34.47 -6.85
C VAL A 270 -7.27 34.42 -8.03
N GLY A 271 -6.96 35.54 -8.65
CA GLY A 271 -6.01 35.61 -9.78
C GLY A 271 -4.59 35.24 -9.37
N THR A 272 -4.15 35.69 -8.18
CA THR A 272 -2.84 35.34 -7.62
C THR A 272 -2.78 33.86 -7.25
N LEU A 273 -3.85 33.33 -6.63
CA LEU A 273 -3.93 31.90 -6.30
C LEU A 273 -3.90 31.02 -7.55
N ALA A 274 -4.62 31.39 -8.60
CA ALA A 274 -4.62 30.65 -9.87
C ALA A 274 -3.21 30.56 -10.48
N ARG A 275 -2.44 31.67 -10.48
CA ARG A 275 -1.03 31.65 -10.93
C ARG A 275 -0.18 30.76 -10.06
N ALA A 276 -0.38 30.76 -8.73
CA ALA A 276 0.35 29.91 -7.82
C ALA A 276 0.09 28.41 -8.10
N ILE A 277 -1.17 28.02 -8.31
CA ILE A 277 -1.53 26.63 -8.65
C ILE A 277 -0.86 26.20 -9.96
N VAL A 278 -0.93 27.03 -11.00
CA VAL A 278 -0.29 26.74 -12.30
C VAL A 278 1.22 26.60 -12.12
N ALA A 279 1.87 27.53 -11.41
CA ALA A 279 3.31 27.47 -11.18
C ALA A 279 3.74 26.17 -10.45
N ILE A 280 2.96 25.74 -9.46
CA ILE A 280 3.22 24.50 -8.71
C ILE A 280 3.00 23.27 -9.60
N THR A 281 1.92 23.22 -10.37
CA THR A 281 1.58 22.05 -11.20
C THR A 281 2.47 21.91 -12.43
N ASP A 282 2.96 23.03 -12.99
CA ASP A 282 3.90 23.05 -14.11
C ASP A 282 5.35 22.74 -13.68
N SER A 283 5.58 22.58 -12.37
CA SER A 283 6.87 22.23 -11.78
C SER A 283 6.79 20.86 -11.10
N PRO A 284 6.58 19.75 -11.85
CA PRO A 284 6.50 18.42 -11.24
C PRO A 284 7.86 17.99 -10.64
N PHE A 285 7.81 17.14 -9.61
CA PHE A 285 9.04 16.49 -9.13
C PHE A 285 9.68 15.64 -10.22
N PRO A 286 11.02 15.57 -10.25
CA PRO A 286 11.71 14.79 -11.27
C PRO A 286 11.41 13.28 -11.11
N LEU A 287 11.10 12.63 -12.21
CA LEU A 287 11.00 11.17 -12.26
C LEU A 287 12.39 10.56 -12.03
N ARG A 288 12.48 9.62 -11.07
CA ARG A 288 13.73 8.92 -10.74
C ARG A 288 13.52 7.42 -10.87
N PHE A 289 14.30 6.77 -11.72
CA PHE A 289 14.33 5.31 -11.79
C PHE A 289 15.17 4.78 -10.62
N SER A 290 14.56 4.74 -9.44
CA SER A 290 15.20 4.33 -8.18
C SER A 290 14.15 3.88 -7.16
N GLY A 291 14.61 3.30 -6.04
CA GLY A 291 13.73 2.86 -4.95
C GLY A 291 12.76 1.74 -5.34
N PRO A 292 11.66 1.55 -4.58
CA PRO A 292 10.77 0.39 -4.76
C PRO A 292 10.16 0.27 -6.16
N GLY A 293 9.89 1.39 -6.85
CA GLY A 293 9.38 1.36 -8.23
C GLY A 293 10.37 0.79 -9.24
N ALA A 294 11.65 1.12 -9.12
CA ALA A 294 12.71 0.51 -9.93
C ALA A 294 12.93 -0.95 -9.54
N MET A 295 13.00 -1.25 -8.23
CA MET A 295 13.15 -2.61 -7.71
C MET A 295 12.07 -3.55 -8.22
N MET A 296 10.82 -3.08 -8.34
CA MET A 296 9.71 -3.84 -8.90
C MET A 296 10.00 -4.22 -10.36
N LEU A 297 10.35 -3.24 -11.20
CA LEU A 297 10.62 -3.50 -12.61
C LEU A 297 11.85 -4.39 -12.80
N GLU A 298 12.88 -4.20 -11.97
CA GLU A 298 14.09 -5.04 -11.96
C GLU A 298 13.75 -6.51 -11.63
N ALA A 299 12.93 -6.73 -10.60
CA ALA A 299 12.54 -8.06 -10.18
C ALA A 299 11.64 -8.78 -11.21
N LEU A 300 10.76 -8.04 -11.89
CA LEU A 300 9.87 -8.59 -12.91
C LEU A 300 10.52 -8.77 -14.29
N ALA A 301 11.66 -8.13 -14.54
CA ALA A 301 12.32 -8.13 -15.85
C ALA A 301 12.64 -9.53 -16.43
N PRO A 302 13.00 -10.56 -15.64
CA PRO A 302 13.19 -11.91 -16.17
C PRO A 302 11.95 -12.53 -16.82
N ALA A 303 10.76 -12.15 -16.32
CA ALA A 303 9.45 -12.59 -16.84
C ALA A 303 8.85 -11.63 -17.87
N ALA A 304 9.46 -10.47 -18.09
CA ALA A 304 9.02 -9.46 -19.04
C ALA A 304 9.39 -9.81 -20.48
N SER A 305 8.81 -9.07 -21.44
CA SER A 305 9.19 -9.18 -22.85
C SER A 305 10.67 -8.85 -23.05
N TRP A 306 11.29 -9.40 -24.12
CA TRP A 306 12.72 -9.19 -24.41
C TRP A 306 13.15 -7.70 -24.42
N PRO A 307 12.42 -6.77 -25.05
CA PRO A 307 12.82 -5.35 -25.03
C PRO A 307 12.85 -4.75 -23.62
N VAL A 308 11.88 -5.09 -22.76
CA VAL A 308 11.84 -4.63 -21.37
C VAL A 308 13.01 -5.22 -20.59
N ARG A 309 13.23 -6.54 -20.67
CA ARG A 309 14.36 -7.21 -20.04
C ARG A 309 15.69 -6.62 -20.49
N MET A 310 15.86 -6.36 -21.81
CA MET A 310 17.06 -5.74 -22.37
C MET A 310 17.29 -4.35 -21.79
N ALA A 311 16.25 -3.52 -21.72
CA ALA A 311 16.36 -2.17 -21.19
C ALA A 311 16.72 -2.17 -19.70
N VAL A 312 16.10 -3.04 -18.90
CA VAL A 312 16.36 -3.19 -17.46
C VAL A 312 17.77 -3.75 -17.22
N ALA A 313 18.20 -4.76 -17.96
CA ALA A 313 19.55 -5.34 -17.85
C ALA A 313 20.67 -4.35 -18.21
N ASN A 314 20.34 -3.32 -19.00
CA ASN A 314 21.29 -2.33 -19.50
C ASN A 314 20.88 -0.89 -19.13
N GLN A 315 20.55 -0.65 -17.87
CA GLN A 315 20.10 0.66 -17.36
C GLN A 315 21.09 1.79 -17.66
N TRP A 316 22.40 1.49 -17.70
CA TRP A 316 23.43 2.46 -18.06
C TRP A 316 23.19 3.11 -19.43
N LEU A 317 22.48 2.42 -20.33
CA LEU A 317 22.13 2.91 -21.67
C LEU A 317 20.66 3.36 -21.74
N PHE A 318 19.75 2.66 -21.05
CA PHE A 318 18.30 2.79 -21.22
C PHE A 318 17.56 3.42 -20.04
N SER A 319 18.24 3.89 -18.96
CA SER A 319 17.55 4.45 -17.78
C SER A 319 16.59 5.58 -18.12
N ARG A 320 16.97 6.49 -19.02
CA ARG A 320 16.08 7.58 -19.47
C ARG A 320 14.84 7.07 -20.20
N LEU A 321 14.99 6.02 -21.01
CA LEU A 321 13.87 5.40 -21.72
C LEU A 321 12.92 4.71 -20.73
N LEU A 322 13.45 3.95 -19.78
CA LEU A 322 12.68 3.30 -18.71
C LEU A 322 11.89 4.32 -17.89
N THR A 323 12.57 5.39 -17.45
CA THR A 323 11.93 6.48 -16.69
C THR A 323 10.80 7.13 -17.49
N LYS A 324 11.05 7.42 -18.78
CA LYS A 324 10.03 8.01 -19.67
C LYS A 324 8.83 7.06 -19.88
N GLN A 325 9.11 5.79 -20.11
CA GLN A 325 8.08 4.79 -20.39
C GLN A 325 7.19 4.55 -19.16
N MET A 326 7.79 4.36 -17.98
CA MET A 326 7.02 4.23 -16.72
C MET A 326 6.27 5.53 -16.41
N GLY A 327 6.93 6.68 -16.51
CA GLY A 327 6.33 7.99 -16.24
C GLY A 327 5.22 8.38 -17.22
N GLY A 328 5.03 7.64 -18.31
CA GLY A 328 3.97 7.86 -19.29
C GLY A 328 2.58 7.42 -18.83
N THR A 329 2.46 6.73 -17.69
CA THR A 329 1.20 6.33 -17.08
C THR A 329 1.06 6.94 -15.68
N PRO A 330 -0.15 7.28 -15.22
CA PRO A 330 -0.36 7.83 -13.88
C PRO A 330 0.21 6.93 -12.76
N THR A 331 -0.06 5.63 -12.83
CA THR A 331 0.43 4.65 -11.84
C THR A 331 1.95 4.53 -11.86
N GLY A 332 2.56 4.41 -13.06
CA GLY A 332 4.01 4.32 -13.18
C GLY A 332 4.72 5.60 -12.76
N ALA A 333 4.17 6.77 -13.08
CA ALA A 333 4.69 8.05 -12.61
C ALA A 333 4.65 8.13 -11.08
N ALA A 334 3.52 7.75 -10.46
CA ALA A 334 3.35 7.76 -9.00
C ALA A 334 4.39 6.88 -8.28
N MET A 335 4.91 5.85 -8.92
CA MET A 335 5.96 4.99 -8.36
C MET A 335 7.36 5.60 -8.44
N LEU A 336 7.58 6.63 -9.27
CA LEU A 336 8.91 7.18 -9.58
C LEU A 336 9.16 8.56 -8.99
N HIS A 337 8.13 9.27 -8.50
CA HIS A 337 8.30 10.62 -7.95
C HIS A 337 7.21 11.00 -6.94
N THR A 338 7.43 12.10 -6.23
CA THR A 338 6.41 12.76 -5.41
C THR A 338 5.36 13.38 -6.32
N THR A 339 4.07 13.02 -6.12
CA THR A 339 2.96 13.54 -6.94
C THR A 339 2.34 14.78 -6.32
N ILE A 340 1.80 15.65 -7.17
CA ILE A 340 1.17 16.94 -6.84
C ILE A 340 -0.26 16.90 -7.34
N ALA A 341 -1.24 17.17 -6.49
CA ALA A 341 -2.65 17.19 -6.84
C ALA A 341 -3.39 18.35 -6.14
N PRO A 342 -3.75 19.44 -6.81
CA PRO A 342 -4.71 20.40 -6.27
C PRO A 342 -6.07 19.73 -6.11
N THR A 343 -6.64 19.78 -4.90
CA THR A 343 -7.86 19.02 -4.56
C THR A 343 -9.03 19.92 -4.15
N MET A 344 -8.75 21.05 -3.52
CA MET A 344 -9.79 21.96 -3.03
C MET A 344 -9.43 23.41 -3.36
N LEU A 345 -10.46 24.21 -3.64
CA LEU A 345 -10.36 25.64 -3.94
C LEU A 345 -11.46 26.37 -3.18
N GLU A 346 -11.09 27.45 -2.52
CA GLU A 346 -12.00 28.34 -1.82
C GLU A 346 -11.74 29.77 -2.28
N GLY A 347 -12.80 30.53 -2.54
CA GLY A 347 -12.73 31.91 -2.98
C GLY A 347 -13.93 32.72 -2.51
N SER A 348 -14.53 33.55 -3.38
CA SER A 348 -15.72 34.32 -3.01
C SER A 348 -16.96 33.43 -2.93
N PRO A 349 -17.85 33.63 -1.94
CA PRO A 349 -19.14 32.96 -1.87
C PRO A 349 -20.17 33.55 -2.87
N LYS A 350 -19.83 34.64 -3.59
CA LYS A 350 -20.74 35.32 -4.48
C LYS A 350 -20.02 35.90 -5.73
N GLU A 351 -20.62 35.73 -6.90
CA GLU A 351 -20.01 36.05 -8.21
C GLU A 351 -19.59 37.51 -8.41
N ASN A 352 -20.26 38.46 -7.73
CA ASN A 352 -20.01 39.90 -7.86
C ASN A 352 -19.18 40.49 -6.69
N VAL A 353 -18.53 39.66 -5.88
CA VAL A 353 -17.70 40.08 -4.76
C VAL A 353 -16.27 39.58 -4.96
N LEU A 354 -15.28 40.44 -4.84
CA LEU A 354 -13.87 40.04 -4.76
C LEU A 354 -13.53 39.61 -3.35
N PRO A 355 -13.00 38.39 -3.14
CA PRO A 355 -12.64 37.94 -1.82
C PRO A 355 -11.33 38.61 -1.36
N ALA A 356 -11.21 38.85 -0.05
CA ALA A 356 -9.95 39.29 0.57
C ALA A 356 -8.90 38.17 0.66
N THR A 357 -9.36 36.94 0.65
CA THR A 357 -8.51 35.74 0.68
C THR A 357 -9.03 34.68 -0.29
N ALA A 358 -8.11 33.93 -0.89
CA ALA A 358 -8.41 32.73 -1.65
C ALA A 358 -7.45 31.60 -1.24
N LEU A 359 -7.96 30.38 -1.11
CA LEU A 359 -7.23 29.24 -0.58
C LEU A 359 -7.28 28.06 -1.56
N ALA A 360 -6.14 27.40 -1.76
CA ALA A 360 -6.08 26.09 -2.39
C ALA A 360 -5.46 25.07 -1.43
N ARG A 361 -5.98 23.82 -1.45
CA ARG A 361 -5.34 22.68 -0.82
C ARG A 361 -4.71 21.80 -1.89
N ILE A 362 -3.40 21.62 -1.78
CA ILE A 362 -2.61 20.80 -2.70
C ILE A 362 -2.13 19.57 -1.95
N ASN A 363 -2.59 18.40 -2.39
CA ASN A 363 -2.19 17.13 -1.84
C ASN A 363 -0.90 16.64 -2.49
N TYR A 364 0.04 16.20 -1.67
CA TYR A 364 1.28 15.56 -2.06
C TYR A 364 1.30 14.11 -1.57
N ARG A 365 1.65 13.18 -2.47
CA ARG A 365 2.04 11.82 -2.09
C ARG A 365 3.55 11.74 -2.22
N ILE A 366 4.25 11.81 -1.08
CA ILE A 366 5.70 11.98 -1.00
C ILE A 366 6.39 10.64 -1.28
N ALA A 367 7.28 10.60 -2.27
CA ALA A 367 8.05 9.41 -2.59
C ALA A 367 9.08 9.11 -1.48
N PRO A 368 9.50 7.84 -1.27
CA PRO A 368 10.51 7.48 -0.27
C PRO A 368 11.87 8.16 -0.43
N SER A 369 12.13 8.77 -1.59
CA SER A 369 13.34 9.55 -1.87
C SER A 369 13.27 11.01 -1.47
N ASP A 370 12.09 11.48 -1.05
CA ASP A 370 11.81 12.87 -0.72
C ASP A 370 11.22 12.97 0.70
N SER A 371 11.24 14.17 1.27
CA SER A 371 10.64 14.50 2.57
C SER A 371 9.61 15.63 2.44
N SER A 372 8.84 15.87 3.47
CA SER A 372 7.95 17.05 3.54
C SER A 372 8.73 18.38 3.45
N ALA A 373 9.96 18.42 3.95
CA ALA A 373 10.84 19.58 3.81
C ALA A 373 11.25 19.80 2.35
N ASP A 374 11.52 18.72 1.59
CA ASP A 374 11.80 18.80 0.15
C ASP A 374 10.57 19.28 -0.62
N VAL A 375 9.38 18.82 -0.25
CA VAL A 375 8.11 19.31 -0.83
C VAL A 375 7.97 20.82 -0.64
N LEU A 376 8.18 21.31 0.58
CA LEU A 376 8.07 22.74 0.85
C LEU A 376 9.11 23.57 0.08
N THR A 377 10.36 23.06 0.01
CA THR A 377 11.44 23.71 -0.72
C THR A 377 11.16 23.76 -2.23
N HIS A 378 10.72 22.65 -2.81
CA HIS A 378 10.34 22.55 -4.21
C HIS A 378 9.17 23.49 -4.57
N THR A 379 8.14 23.50 -3.72
CA THR A 379 6.96 24.35 -3.90
C THR A 379 7.32 25.84 -3.83
N LYS A 380 8.16 26.24 -2.87
CA LYS A 380 8.67 27.63 -2.79
C LYS A 380 9.48 28.01 -4.02
N ALA A 381 10.30 27.11 -4.53
CA ALA A 381 11.07 27.35 -5.77
C ALA A 381 10.16 27.52 -6.98
N ALA A 382 9.11 26.71 -7.10
CA ALA A 382 8.11 26.82 -8.15
C ALA A 382 7.33 28.15 -8.14
N LEU A 383 6.99 28.62 -6.94
CA LEU A 383 6.24 29.84 -6.73
C LEU A 383 7.06 31.12 -7.05
N GLY A 384 8.38 31.07 -6.88
CA GLY A 384 9.24 32.26 -7.06
C GLY A 384 8.75 33.44 -6.23
N ASN A 385 8.35 34.55 -6.89
CA ASN A 385 7.90 35.78 -6.25
C ASN A 385 6.36 35.92 -6.19
N ILE A 386 5.60 34.87 -6.46
CA ILE A 386 4.13 34.93 -6.34
C ILE A 386 3.77 35.12 -4.86
N PRO A 387 3.03 36.19 -4.49
CA PRO A 387 2.78 36.54 -3.09
C PRO A 387 1.67 35.65 -2.51
N VAL A 388 2.06 34.51 -1.97
CA VAL A 388 1.19 33.57 -1.26
C VAL A 388 1.84 33.12 0.06
N THR A 389 1.01 32.72 1.00
CA THR A 389 1.46 32.05 2.24
C THR A 389 1.26 30.56 2.12
N LEU A 390 2.15 29.78 2.75
CA LEU A 390 2.14 28.34 2.74
C LEU A 390 2.04 27.82 4.18
N ALA A 391 1.09 26.91 4.43
CA ALA A 391 0.94 26.23 5.71
C ALA A 391 0.54 24.77 5.48
N TRP A 392 1.00 23.85 6.33
CA TRP A 392 0.48 22.51 6.33
C TRP A 392 -0.92 22.48 6.96
N ASN A 393 -1.91 21.90 6.28
CA ASN A 393 -3.27 21.72 6.81
C ASN A 393 -3.24 20.89 8.12
N ARG A 394 -2.36 19.90 8.17
CA ARG A 394 -2.05 19.07 9.33
C ARG A 394 -0.59 18.62 9.26
N PRO A 395 0.01 18.13 10.35
CA PRO A 395 1.37 17.61 10.30
C PRO A 395 1.55 16.59 9.17
N PRO A 396 2.57 16.75 8.30
CA PRO A 396 2.85 15.81 7.23
C PRO A 396 3.13 14.40 7.78
N ARG A 397 2.70 13.40 7.03
CA ARG A 397 3.12 12.02 7.24
C ARG A 397 4.26 11.73 6.27
N GLU A 398 5.46 11.51 6.79
CA GLU A 398 6.64 11.18 5.98
C GLU A 398 6.46 9.82 5.29
N PRO A 399 7.14 9.55 4.15
CA PRO A 399 7.21 8.20 3.61
C PRO A 399 7.79 7.22 4.62
N THR A 400 7.38 5.96 4.53
CA THR A 400 7.99 4.94 5.40
C THR A 400 9.41 4.62 4.94
N PRO A 401 10.29 4.14 5.86
CA PRO A 401 11.53 3.51 5.45
C PRO A 401 11.29 2.37 4.46
N VAL A 402 12.22 2.15 3.55
CA VAL A 402 12.19 1.00 2.64
C VAL A 402 12.69 -0.23 3.38
N SER A 403 11.81 -1.22 3.53
CA SER A 403 12.13 -2.50 4.18
C SER A 403 13.08 -3.34 3.33
N SER A 404 13.89 -4.16 4.01
CA SER A 404 14.89 -5.01 3.35
C SER A 404 14.23 -6.09 2.47
N THR A 405 14.81 -6.35 1.30
CA THR A 405 14.44 -7.48 0.43
C THR A 405 15.40 -8.67 0.55
N SER A 406 16.23 -8.70 1.59
CA SER A 406 17.19 -9.78 1.86
C SER A 406 17.18 -10.28 3.29
N SER A 407 16.41 -9.65 4.18
CA SER A 407 16.29 -10.01 5.60
C SER A 407 15.61 -11.38 5.80
N GLU A 408 15.66 -11.86 7.03
CA GLU A 408 14.92 -13.06 7.45
C GLU A 408 13.41 -12.85 7.27
N GLY A 409 12.89 -11.67 7.66
CA GLY A 409 11.49 -11.30 7.50
C GLY A 409 11.03 -11.36 6.04
N TRP A 410 11.82 -10.80 5.12
CA TRP A 410 11.55 -10.88 3.69
C TRP A 410 11.46 -12.32 3.20
N LYS A 411 12.42 -13.16 3.59
CA LYS A 411 12.46 -14.56 3.13
C LYS A 411 11.18 -15.31 3.51
N TRP A 412 10.68 -15.12 4.74
CA TRP A 412 9.43 -15.74 5.18
C TRP A 412 8.22 -15.26 4.39
N VAL A 413 8.06 -13.95 4.25
CA VAL A 413 6.92 -13.36 3.53
C VAL A 413 6.96 -13.73 2.05
N ALA A 414 8.13 -13.57 1.40
CA ALA A 414 8.29 -13.85 -0.03
C ALA A 414 8.11 -15.35 -0.35
N ALA A 415 8.65 -16.25 0.48
CA ALA A 415 8.48 -17.69 0.27
C ALA A 415 7.02 -18.11 0.44
N SER A 416 6.32 -17.61 1.47
CA SER A 416 4.90 -17.87 1.67
C SER A 416 4.03 -17.30 0.54
N ALA A 417 4.37 -16.09 0.04
CA ALA A 417 3.68 -15.49 -1.10
C ALA A 417 3.90 -16.27 -2.40
N ALA A 418 5.12 -16.75 -2.65
CA ALA A 418 5.44 -17.60 -3.79
C ALA A 418 4.72 -18.96 -3.71
N ALA A 419 4.55 -19.51 -2.51
CA ALA A 419 3.78 -20.75 -2.29
C ALA A 419 2.27 -20.52 -2.50
N ALA A 420 1.75 -19.34 -2.17
CA ALA A 420 0.34 -18.98 -2.39
C ALA A 420 0.01 -18.76 -3.88
N SER A 421 1.00 -18.48 -4.73
CA SER A 421 0.83 -18.28 -6.18
C SER A 421 2.02 -18.87 -6.94
N PRO A 422 2.10 -20.22 -7.03
CA PRO A 422 3.26 -20.91 -7.58
C PRO A 422 3.55 -20.58 -9.04
N GLY A 423 4.85 -20.41 -9.35
CA GLY A 423 5.31 -20.15 -10.72
C GLY A 423 5.17 -18.72 -11.20
N ASN A 424 4.54 -17.85 -10.42
CA ASN A 424 4.40 -16.44 -10.76
C ASN A 424 5.60 -15.62 -10.25
N PRO A 425 6.08 -14.62 -11.04
CA PRO A 425 7.17 -13.75 -10.64
C PRO A 425 6.78 -12.91 -9.42
N LEU A 426 7.75 -12.71 -8.51
CA LEU A 426 7.59 -11.96 -7.29
C LEU A 426 8.49 -10.72 -7.30
N ALA A 427 7.93 -9.58 -6.89
CA ALA A 427 8.67 -8.34 -6.83
C ALA A 427 8.35 -7.52 -5.58
N PRO A 428 9.35 -6.82 -5.00
CA PRO A 428 9.09 -5.73 -4.07
C PRO A 428 8.37 -4.59 -4.80
N SER A 429 7.51 -3.86 -4.11
CA SER A 429 6.69 -2.80 -4.70
C SER A 429 6.58 -1.60 -3.76
N LEU A 430 6.05 -0.49 -4.29
CA LEU A 430 5.69 0.71 -3.53
C LEU A 430 4.18 0.77 -3.35
N VAL A 431 3.71 0.88 -2.12
CA VAL A 431 2.32 1.23 -1.85
C VAL A 431 2.16 2.75 -2.02
N VAL A 432 1.32 3.14 -2.97
CA VAL A 432 1.08 4.56 -3.27
C VAL A 432 0.03 5.20 -2.34
N ALA A 433 -0.75 4.36 -1.64
CA ALA A 433 -1.65 4.71 -0.56
C ALA A 433 -0.91 4.68 0.81
N GLY A 434 -1.63 4.61 1.90
CA GLY A 434 -1.07 4.40 3.24
C GLY A 434 -1.86 3.32 3.95
N THR A 435 -1.26 2.63 4.91
CA THR A 435 -1.88 1.61 5.76
C THR A 435 -1.52 1.86 7.23
N ASP A 436 -2.18 1.15 8.14
CA ASP A 436 -1.91 1.20 9.58
C ASP A 436 -0.48 0.79 9.93
N SER A 437 0.14 -0.08 9.10
CA SER A 437 1.49 -0.60 9.32
C SER A 437 2.59 0.45 9.33
N ARG A 438 2.36 1.63 8.77
CA ARG A 438 3.31 2.75 8.85
C ARG A 438 3.70 3.08 10.30
N SER A 439 2.76 2.90 11.23
CA SER A 439 2.96 3.13 12.65
C SER A 439 3.98 2.16 13.27
N MET A 440 4.16 0.98 12.65
CA MET A 440 5.02 -0.09 13.16
C MET A 440 6.50 0.09 12.82
N SER A 441 6.89 1.08 12.02
CA SER A 441 8.31 1.33 11.67
C SER A 441 9.22 1.56 12.88
N GLY A 442 8.65 1.96 14.04
CA GLY A 442 9.40 2.15 15.29
C GLY A 442 9.54 0.89 16.14
N VAL A 443 8.79 -0.19 15.84
CA VAL A 443 8.73 -1.43 16.64
C VAL A 443 9.05 -2.68 15.82
N SER A 444 9.21 -2.56 14.51
CA SER A 444 9.53 -3.66 13.60
C SER A 444 10.80 -3.34 12.80
N ALA A 445 11.63 -4.37 12.55
CA ALA A 445 12.82 -4.24 11.72
C ALA A 445 12.43 -3.98 10.25
N ASP A 446 11.43 -4.71 9.76
CA ASP A 446 10.88 -4.60 8.43
C ASP A 446 9.35 -4.57 8.48
N VAL A 447 8.75 -3.80 7.56
CA VAL A 447 7.29 -3.66 7.43
C VAL A 447 6.91 -3.94 5.99
N TYR A 448 6.13 -5.01 5.78
CA TYR A 448 5.66 -5.43 4.46
C TYR A 448 4.15 -5.26 4.35
N ARG A 449 3.66 -5.14 3.10
CA ARG A 449 2.24 -4.95 2.77
C ARG A 449 1.87 -5.92 1.67
N PHE A 450 1.04 -6.89 2.01
CA PHE A 450 0.65 -7.91 1.04
C PHE A 450 -0.55 -8.72 1.53
N GLN A 451 -1.59 -8.73 0.71
CA GLN A 451 -2.68 -9.70 0.80
C GLN A 451 -2.55 -10.70 -0.36
N PRO A 452 -2.61 -12.00 -0.13
CA PRO A 452 -2.42 -13.02 -1.17
C PRO A 452 -3.68 -13.22 -2.03
N ILE A 453 -4.36 -12.13 -2.40
CA ILE A 453 -5.53 -12.17 -3.27
C ILE A 453 -5.14 -11.85 -4.70
N GLU A 454 -5.78 -12.52 -5.66
CA GLU A 454 -5.60 -12.25 -7.07
C GLU A 454 -6.68 -11.29 -7.58
N LEU A 455 -6.24 -10.14 -8.08
CA LEU A 455 -7.08 -9.14 -8.69
C LEU A 455 -6.53 -8.75 -10.07
N THR A 456 -7.42 -8.45 -11.01
CA THR A 456 -7.02 -7.72 -12.22
C THR A 456 -6.81 -6.25 -11.89
N MET A 457 -6.08 -5.51 -12.73
CA MET A 457 -5.96 -4.05 -12.59
C MET A 457 -7.34 -3.36 -12.58
N ALA A 458 -8.30 -3.87 -13.34
CA ALA A 458 -9.68 -3.38 -13.30
C ALA A 458 -10.38 -3.77 -11.98
N GLY A 459 -10.11 -4.97 -11.48
CA GLY A 459 -10.68 -5.49 -10.23
C GLY A 459 -10.25 -4.72 -8.99
N THR A 460 -9.09 -4.07 -9.00
CA THR A 460 -8.68 -3.22 -7.86
C THR A 460 -9.60 -2.03 -7.62
N LYS A 461 -10.43 -1.64 -8.61
CA LYS A 461 -11.43 -0.58 -8.46
C LYS A 461 -12.61 -0.94 -7.57
N MET A 462 -12.75 -2.22 -7.18
CA MET A 462 -13.76 -2.64 -6.19
C MET A 462 -13.39 -2.16 -4.79
N ILE A 463 -12.11 -2.00 -4.49
CA ILE A 463 -11.63 -1.43 -3.23
C ILE A 463 -12.16 0.01 -3.15
N HIS A 464 -12.89 0.34 -2.08
CA HIS A 464 -13.66 1.58 -1.92
C HIS A 464 -14.76 1.83 -2.98
N GLY A 465 -14.89 0.95 -3.98
CA GLY A 465 -15.90 1.04 -5.04
C GLY A 465 -17.18 0.24 -4.73
N THR A 466 -17.98 0.00 -5.75
CA THR A 466 -19.16 -0.87 -5.70
C THR A 466 -18.82 -2.32 -6.02
N ASN A 467 -19.70 -3.25 -5.65
CA ASN A 467 -19.56 -4.67 -5.96
C ASN A 467 -18.30 -5.33 -5.40
N GLU A 468 -17.81 -4.84 -4.27
CA GLU A 468 -16.71 -5.45 -3.55
C GLU A 468 -17.08 -6.89 -3.16
N HIS A 469 -16.21 -7.83 -3.48
CA HIS A 469 -16.40 -9.24 -3.17
C HIS A 469 -15.06 -9.99 -3.11
N MET A 470 -14.98 -10.97 -2.22
CA MET A 470 -13.84 -11.88 -2.14
C MET A 470 -14.23 -13.25 -2.67
N THR A 471 -13.55 -13.73 -3.71
CA THR A 471 -13.78 -15.09 -4.21
C THR A 471 -13.37 -16.13 -3.17
N LEU A 472 -14.01 -17.29 -3.16
CA LEU A 472 -13.67 -18.38 -2.24
C LEU A 472 -12.21 -18.84 -2.42
N ASP A 473 -11.71 -18.82 -3.66
CA ASP A 473 -10.29 -19.12 -3.95
C ASP A 473 -9.34 -18.11 -3.30
N ASN A 474 -9.67 -16.82 -3.34
CA ASN A 474 -8.89 -15.78 -2.68
C ASN A 474 -8.95 -15.93 -1.16
N LEU A 475 -10.13 -16.19 -0.59
CA LEU A 475 -10.27 -16.42 0.85
C LEU A 475 -9.47 -17.64 1.29
N GLN A 476 -9.58 -18.77 0.58
CA GLN A 476 -8.80 -19.98 0.84
C GLN A 476 -7.30 -19.72 0.79
N ARG A 477 -6.84 -18.96 -0.21
CA ARG A 477 -5.43 -18.59 -0.37
C ARG A 477 -4.97 -17.70 0.77
N THR A 478 -5.79 -16.72 1.19
CA THR A 478 -5.49 -15.80 2.30
C THR A 478 -5.30 -16.57 3.62
N ILE A 479 -6.24 -17.45 3.97
CA ILE A 479 -6.15 -18.25 5.18
C ILE A 479 -4.93 -19.18 5.15
N SER A 480 -4.74 -19.86 4.01
CA SER A 480 -3.60 -20.78 3.83
C SER A 480 -2.25 -20.09 3.93
N PHE A 481 -2.14 -18.90 3.35
CA PHE A 481 -0.93 -18.07 3.42
C PHE A 481 -0.61 -17.65 4.86
N TYR A 482 -1.57 -17.11 5.61
CA TYR A 482 -1.35 -16.69 6.99
C TYR A 482 -1.02 -17.89 7.89
N ALA A 483 -1.74 -19.00 7.75
CA ALA A 483 -1.45 -20.21 8.52
C ALA A 483 -0.04 -20.76 8.22
N GLN A 484 0.36 -20.79 6.95
CA GLN A 484 1.67 -21.24 6.53
C GLN A 484 2.78 -20.30 7.01
N LEU A 485 2.60 -18.98 6.87
CA LEU A 485 3.56 -17.98 7.33
C LEU A 485 3.80 -18.11 8.84
N VAL A 486 2.72 -18.17 9.63
CA VAL A 486 2.80 -18.29 11.10
C VAL A 486 3.46 -19.62 11.49
N ALA A 487 2.97 -20.75 10.93
CA ALA A 487 3.53 -22.06 11.26
C ALA A 487 5.00 -22.21 10.87
N SER A 488 5.47 -21.46 9.87
CA SER A 488 6.86 -21.54 9.40
C SER A 488 7.77 -20.55 10.12
N ALA A 489 7.39 -19.29 10.20
CA ALA A 489 8.22 -18.22 10.75
C ALA A 489 8.20 -18.16 12.29
N ALA A 490 7.17 -18.70 12.93
CA ALA A 490 7.06 -18.75 14.39
C ALA A 490 7.45 -20.12 14.98
N LYS A 491 7.95 -21.05 14.18
CA LYS A 491 8.39 -22.39 14.62
C LYS A 491 9.73 -22.36 15.36
#